data_45d88f64f4b7d26c80593fee379f625d
#
_entry.id   45d88f64f4b7d26c80593fee379f625d
#
_cell.length_a   1.000
_cell.length_b   1.000
_cell.length_c   1.000
_cell.angle_alpha   90.00
_cell.angle_beta   90.00
_cell.angle_gamma   90.00
#
_symmetry.space_group_name_H-M   'P 1'
#
loop_
_entity.id
_entity.type
_entity.pdbx_description
1 polymer ?
#
loop_
_entity_poly.entity_id
_entity_poly.type
_entity_poly.pdbx_seq_one_letter_code
_entity_poly.pdbx_strand_id
1 'polypeptide(L)'
;MITGGFGFVGSHLSESLVKNHKLILLTRSKKKWKNIEQIAKKVIIEYVDITNFKKLENCIKKHKPEVIIHLAGETSHSRSFEKPLDDIDINIKSTVALLELIRKYIPKCKFILGSTFIVIG
;
A
#
# COMPACT_ATOMS: atom_id res chain seq x y z
N MET A 1 -4.49 5.56 4.94
CA MET A 1 -4.07 4.15 4.70
C MET A 1 -2.79 4.15 3.89
N ILE A 2 -1.84 3.26 4.20
CA ILE A 2 -0.56 3.15 3.48
C ILE A 2 -0.39 1.70 3.04
N THR A 3 -0.35 1.44 1.73
CA THR A 3 0.03 0.12 1.21
C THR A 3 1.56 0.03 1.18
N GLY A 4 2.10 -1.15 1.41
CA GLY A 4 3.55 -1.27 1.58
C GLY A 4 4.10 -0.62 2.85
N GLY A 5 3.25 -0.46 3.87
CA GLY A 5 3.59 0.26 5.10
C GLY A 5 4.76 -0.31 5.89
N PHE A 6 5.16 -1.57 5.66
CA PHE A 6 6.35 -2.20 6.27
C PHE A 6 7.60 -2.06 5.39
N GLY A 7 7.48 -1.49 4.18
CA GLY A 7 8.60 -1.19 3.31
C GLY A 7 9.47 -0.06 3.86
N PHE A 8 10.61 0.20 3.21
CA PHE A 8 11.54 1.26 3.62
C PHE A 8 10.85 2.62 3.68
N VAL A 9 10.29 3.09 2.56
CA VAL A 9 9.60 4.39 2.51
C VAL A 9 8.35 4.39 3.38
N GLY A 10 7.54 3.30 3.31
CA GLY A 10 6.28 3.19 4.05
C GLY A 10 6.46 3.26 5.57
N SER A 11 7.49 2.63 6.14
CA SER A 11 7.76 2.65 7.58
C SER A 11 8.18 4.03 8.05
N HIS A 12 9.12 4.69 7.38
CA HIS A 12 9.56 6.05 7.73
C HIS A 12 8.43 7.07 7.64
N LEU A 13 7.61 6.97 6.58
CA LEU A 13 6.42 7.80 6.44
C LEU A 13 5.43 7.55 7.57
N SER A 14 5.23 6.29 7.96
CA SER A 14 4.34 5.93 9.06
C SER A 14 4.81 6.49 10.39
N GLU A 15 6.10 6.42 10.69
CA GLU A 15 6.71 7.02 11.89
C GLU A 15 6.48 8.54 11.95
N SER A 16 6.61 9.20 10.81
CA SER A 16 6.38 10.64 10.70
C SER A 16 4.92 11.04 10.94
N LEU A 17 3.98 10.24 10.40
CA LEU A 17 2.55 10.56 10.40
C LEU A 17 1.80 10.08 11.64
N VAL A 18 2.29 9.06 12.36
CA VAL A 18 1.56 8.39 13.45
C VAL A 18 1.20 9.30 14.62
N LYS A 19 1.91 10.40 14.80
CA LYS A 19 1.66 11.36 15.88
C LYS A 19 0.37 12.16 15.68
N ASN A 20 0.02 12.44 14.42
CA ASN A 20 -1.07 13.35 14.05
C ASN A 20 -2.19 12.69 13.26
N HIS A 21 -2.03 11.42 12.86
CA HIS A 21 -2.98 10.73 11.99
C HIS A 21 -3.26 9.30 12.46
N LYS A 22 -4.50 8.86 12.27
CA LYS A 22 -4.86 7.45 12.42
C LYS A 22 -4.37 6.68 11.20
N LEU A 23 -3.42 5.78 11.39
CA LEU A 23 -2.80 5.03 10.31
C LEU A 23 -3.34 3.61 10.21
N ILE A 24 -3.53 3.17 8.96
CA ILE A 24 -3.83 1.79 8.59
C ILE A 24 -2.74 1.35 7.63
N LEU A 25 -1.93 0.38 8.05
CA LEU A 25 -0.81 -0.13 7.27
C LEU A 25 -1.21 -1.46 6.63
N LEU A 26 -1.16 -1.52 5.31
CA LEU A 26 -1.35 -2.77 4.57
C LEU A 26 -0.01 -3.42 4.26
N THR A 27 0.09 -4.70 4.56
CA THR A 27 1.24 -5.54 4.25
C THR A 27 0.80 -6.95 3.90
N ARG A 28 1.54 -7.64 3.03
CA ARG A 28 1.26 -9.05 2.73
C ARG A 28 1.85 -10.03 3.75
N SER A 29 2.83 -9.59 4.56
CA SER A 29 3.52 -10.48 5.49
C SER A 29 4.15 -9.74 6.68
N LYS A 30 4.56 -10.52 7.71
CA LYS A 30 5.28 -10.04 8.89
C LYS A 30 6.78 -9.88 8.68
N LYS A 31 7.33 -10.22 7.52
CA LYS A 31 8.79 -10.29 7.29
C LYS A 31 9.58 -9.03 7.66
N LYS A 32 8.97 -7.85 7.51
CA LYS A 32 9.60 -6.55 7.80
C LYS A 32 9.02 -5.90 9.06
N TRP A 33 8.57 -6.69 10.01
CA TRP A 33 7.98 -6.21 11.27
C TRP A 33 8.87 -5.20 12.02
N LYS A 34 10.17 -5.46 12.07
CA LYS A 34 11.15 -4.57 12.73
C LYS A 34 11.07 -3.12 12.25
N ASN A 35 10.70 -2.89 10.99
CA ASN A 35 10.61 -1.56 10.42
C ASN A 35 9.51 -0.69 11.06
N ILE A 36 8.52 -1.30 11.71
CA ILE A 36 7.39 -0.59 12.33
C ILE A 36 7.23 -0.91 13.81
N GLU A 37 8.16 -1.65 14.40
CA GLU A 37 8.06 -2.16 15.78
C GLU A 37 7.77 -1.05 16.80
N GLN A 38 8.42 0.10 16.66
CA GLN A 38 8.26 1.25 17.55
C GLN A 38 6.87 1.89 17.51
N ILE A 39 6.19 1.76 16.38
CA ILE A 39 4.86 2.35 16.19
C ILE A 39 3.72 1.31 16.12
N ALA A 40 4.05 0.03 16.17
CA ALA A 40 3.10 -1.06 15.94
C ALA A 40 1.85 -0.99 16.83
N LYS A 41 2.00 -0.53 18.08
CA LYS A 41 0.87 -0.36 19.03
C LYS A 41 0.00 0.87 18.72
N LYS A 42 0.46 1.77 17.86
CA LYS A 42 -0.21 3.05 17.53
C LYS A 42 -0.89 3.04 16.16
N VAL A 43 -0.76 1.96 15.41
CA VAL A 43 -1.29 1.83 14.05
C VAL A 43 -2.20 0.62 13.92
N ILE A 44 -3.11 0.65 12.96
CA ILE A 44 -3.89 -0.52 12.57
C ILE A 44 -3.10 -1.27 11.49
N ILE A 45 -2.92 -2.56 11.67
CA ILE A 45 -2.20 -3.40 10.72
C ILE A 45 -3.19 -4.36 10.06
N GLU A 46 -3.25 -4.35 8.74
CA GLU A 46 -4.05 -5.26 7.93
C GLU A 46 -3.14 -6.12 7.04
N TYR A 47 -3.25 -7.43 7.20
CA TYR A 47 -2.51 -8.41 6.40
C TYR A 47 -3.26 -8.69 5.11
N VAL A 48 -3.05 -7.82 4.13
CA VAL A 48 -3.70 -7.87 2.81
C VAL A 48 -2.65 -7.85 1.72
N ASP A 49 -2.67 -8.86 0.85
CA ASP A 49 -1.96 -8.79 -0.42
C ASP A 49 -2.78 -7.92 -1.37
N ILE A 50 -2.15 -6.90 -1.95
CA ILE A 50 -2.82 -5.94 -2.85
C ILE A 50 -3.35 -6.58 -4.13
N THR A 51 -2.85 -7.77 -4.50
CA THR A 51 -3.37 -8.56 -5.63
C THR A 51 -4.62 -9.35 -5.27
N ASN A 52 -4.94 -9.48 -3.99
CA ASN A 52 -6.19 -10.08 -3.52
C ASN A 52 -7.29 -9.03 -3.45
N PHE A 53 -7.94 -8.78 -4.58
CA PHE A 53 -8.92 -7.72 -4.73
C PHE A 53 -10.11 -7.83 -3.76
N LYS A 54 -10.54 -9.04 -3.43
CA LYS A 54 -11.64 -9.24 -2.47
C LYS A 54 -11.27 -8.82 -1.06
N LYS A 55 -10.07 -9.18 -0.59
CA LYS A 55 -9.56 -8.73 0.71
C LYS A 55 -9.33 -7.23 0.73
N LEU A 56 -8.80 -6.67 -0.36
CA LEU A 56 -8.58 -5.25 -0.52
C LEU A 56 -9.90 -4.47 -0.46
N GLU A 57 -10.92 -4.93 -1.18
CA GLU A 57 -12.27 -4.35 -1.15
C GLU A 57 -12.84 -4.34 0.28
N ASN A 58 -12.77 -5.47 0.98
CA ASN A 58 -13.26 -5.58 2.35
C ASN A 58 -12.53 -4.61 3.28
N CYS A 59 -11.22 -4.47 3.12
CA CYS A 59 -10.39 -3.55 3.89
C CYS A 59 -10.79 -2.07 3.64
N ILE A 60 -11.00 -1.69 2.39
CA ILE A 60 -11.46 -0.34 2.00
C ILE A 60 -12.84 -0.05 2.60
N LYS A 61 -13.78 -0.98 2.48
CA LYS A 61 -15.14 -0.83 3.05
C LYS A 61 -15.14 -0.71 4.56
N LYS A 62 -14.30 -1.49 5.23
CA LYS A 62 -14.15 -1.50 6.69
C LYS A 62 -13.61 -0.18 7.21
N HIS A 63 -12.57 0.34 6.60
CA HIS A 63 -11.81 1.47 7.13
C HIS A 63 -12.17 2.82 6.53
N LYS A 64 -12.71 2.85 5.32
CA LYS A 64 -13.10 4.06 4.57
C LYS A 64 -12.06 5.19 4.68
N PRO A 65 -10.81 4.95 4.25
CA PRO A 65 -9.74 5.93 4.44
C PRO A 65 -10.01 7.22 3.66
N GLU A 66 -9.65 8.35 4.25
CA GLU A 66 -9.70 9.67 3.60
C GLU A 66 -8.53 9.87 2.63
N VAL A 67 -7.40 9.21 2.90
CA VAL A 67 -6.19 9.26 2.08
C VAL A 67 -5.62 7.85 1.94
N ILE A 68 -5.28 7.46 0.72
CA ILE A 68 -4.52 6.25 0.43
C ILE A 68 -3.17 6.65 -0.18
N ILE A 69 -2.08 6.22 0.44
CA ILE A 69 -0.72 6.35 -0.08
C ILE A 69 -0.29 4.96 -0.54
N HIS A 70 -0.17 4.79 -1.85
CA HIS A 70 0.12 3.51 -2.47
C HIS A 70 1.63 3.39 -2.75
N LEU A 71 2.33 2.65 -1.88
CA LEU A 71 3.78 2.41 -1.94
C LEU A 71 4.11 0.92 -2.14
N ALA A 72 3.10 0.05 -2.13
CA ALA A 72 3.31 -1.35 -2.43
C ALA A 72 3.56 -1.53 -3.92
N GLY A 73 4.65 -2.20 -4.27
CA GLY A 73 5.03 -2.46 -5.64
C GLY A 73 6.16 -3.50 -5.71
N GLU A 74 6.38 -4.06 -6.89
CA GLU A 74 7.58 -4.82 -7.19
C GLU A 74 8.67 -3.86 -7.70
N THR A 75 9.81 -3.88 -7.06
CA THR A 75 10.92 -2.96 -7.35
C THR A 75 12.19 -3.67 -7.83
N SER A 76 12.16 -5.00 -7.91
CA SER A 76 13.30 -5.80 -8.36
C SER A 76 13.28 -5.94 -9.88
N HIS A 77 14.26 -5.34 -10.56
CA HIS A 77 14.41 -5.46 -12.02
C HIS A 77 14.55 -6.91 -12.47
N SER A 78 15.42 -7.71 -11.81
CA SER A 78 15.60 -9.13 -12.17
C SER A 78 14.30 -9.91 -12.07
N ARG A 79 13.52 -9.67 -11.00
CA ARG A 79 12.25 -10.35 -10.79
C ARG A 79 11.18 -9.93 -11.81
N SER A 80 11.18 -8.67 -12.24
CA SER A 80 10.28 -8.19 -13.29
C SER A 80 10.57 -8.86 -14.63
N PHE A 81 11.85 -9.12 -14.96
CA PHE A 81 12.22 -9.90 -16.14
C PHE A 81 11.86 -11.37 -16.02
N GLU A 82 12.06 -11.99 -14.87
CA GLU A 82 11.73 -13.41 -14.67
C GLU A 82 10.23 -13.68 -14.63
N LYS A 83 9.45 -12.73 -14.07
CA LYS A 83 8.02 -12.86 -13.83
C LYS A 83 7.24 -11.60 -14.21
N PRO A 84 7.18 -11.26 -15.51
CA PRO A 84 6.55 -10.01 -15.94
C PRO A 84 5.05 -9.93 -15.64
N LEU A 85 4.35 -11.04 -15.63
CA LEU A 85 2.91 -11.06 -15.29
C LEU A 85 2.67 -10.74 -13.81
N ASP A 86 3.52 -11.25 -12.90
CA ASP A 86 3.45 -10.90 -11.48
C ASP A 86 3.71 -9.39 -11.29
N ASP A 87 4.62 -8.83 -12.05
CA ASP A 87 4.94 -7.39 -12.03
C ASP A 87 3.73 -6.54 -12.45
N ILE A 88 3.07 -6.93 -13.55
CA ILE A 88 1.82 -6.31 -14.01
C ILE A 88 0.73 -6.40 -12.94
N ASP A 89 0.55 -7.56 -12.33
CA ASP A 89 -0.47 -7.77 -11.30
C ASP A 89 -0.22 -6.89 -10.07
N ILE A 90 1.04 -6.78 -9.64
CA ILE A 90 1.42 -6.01 -8.47
C ILE A 90 1.42 -4.51 -8.76
N ASN A 91 2.02 -4.04 -9.86
CA ASN A 91 2.22 -2.61 -10.09
C ASN A 91 1.05 -1.94 -10.84
N ILE A 92 0.43 -2.64 -11.79
CA ILE A 92 -0.62 -2.07 -12.64
C ILE A 92 -2.00 -2.44 -12.12
N LYS A 93 -2.32 -3.75 -12.08
CA LYS A 93 -3.68 -4.18 -11.73
C LYS A 93 -4.07 -3.78 -10.31
N SER A 94 -3.16 -3.83 -9.35
CA SER A 94 -3.45 -3.42 -7.99
C SER A 94 -3.77 -1.92 -7.89
N THR A 95 -3.03 -1.10 -8.64
CA THR A 95 -3.27 0.36 -8.72
C THR A 95 -4.64 0.65 -9.32
N VAL A 96 -4.97 0.02 -10.45
CA VAL A 96 -6.29 0.16 -11.09
C VAL A 96 -7.40 -0.31 -10.16
N ALA A 97 -7.21 -1.44 -9.47
CA ALA A 97 -8.19 -1.95 -8.51
C ALA A 97 -8.42 -0.97 -7.35
N LEU A 98 -7.37 -0.36 -6.80
CA LEU A 98 -7.51 0.67 -5.75
C LEU A 98 -8.30 1.86 -6.26
N LEU A 99 -8.01 2.36 -7.46
CA LEU A 99 -8.73 3.48 -8.05
C LEU A 99 -10.22 3.16 -8.28
N GLU A 100 -10.55 1.95 -8.74
CA GLU A 100 -11.93 1.48 -8.87
C GLU A 100 -12.66 1.37 -7.51
N LEU A 101 -11.98 0.85 -6.49
CA LEU A 101 -12.54 0.77 -5.14
C LEU A 101 -12.78 2.16 -4.54
N ILE A 102 -11.86 3.11 -4.79
CA ILE A 102 -12.04 4.52 -4.39
C ILE A 102 -13.26 5.11 -5.09
N ARG A 103 -13.32 4.99 -6.42
CA ARG A 103 -14.44 5.50 -7.22
C ARG A 103 -15.78 4.97 -6.72
N LYS A 104 -15.84 3.69 -6.40
CA LYS A 104 -17.07 2.97 -6.03
C LYS A 104 -17.52 3.23 -4.60
N TYR A 105 -16.59 3.26 -3.63
CA TYR A 105 -16.94 3.20 -2.21
C TYR A 105 -16.55 4.43 -1.40
N ILE A 106 -15.51 5.16 -1.84
CA ILE A 106 -14.96 6.30 -1.10
C ILE A 106 -14.51 7.43 -2.06
N PRO A 107 -15.41 7.96 -2.92
CA PRO A 107 -15.03 8.85 -4.03
C PRO A 107 -14.38 10.17 -3.60
N LYS A 108 -14.43 10.53 -2.32
CA LYS A 108 -13.74 11.72 -1.77
C LYS A 108 -12.32 11.42 -1.26
N CYS A 109 -11.90 10.15 -1.29
CA CYS A 109 -10.57 9.74 -0.85
C CYS A 109 -9.49 10.32 -1.78
N LYS A 110 -8.44 10.89 -1.19
CA LYS A 110 -7.26 11.32 -1.95
C LYS A 110 -6.34 10.12 -2.18
N PHE A 111 -5.86 9.97 -3.41
CA PHE A 111 -4.95 8.90 -3.79
C PHE A 111 -3.58 9.48 -4.16
N ILE A 112 -2.54 8.97 -3.50
CA ILE A 112 -1.14 9.33 -3.75
C ILE A 112 -0.39 8.08 -4.17
N LEU A 113 0.15 8.07 -5.38
CA LEU A 113 0.95 6.96 -5.93
C LEU A 113 2.44 7.26 -5.75
N GLY A 114 3.15 6.33 -5.09
CA GLY A 114 4.60 6.31 -5.13
C GLY A 114 5.08 5.82 -6.50
N SER A 115 5.54 6.74 -7.31
CA SER A 115 6.06 6.46 -8.65
C SER A 115 7.58 6.24 -8.64
N THR A 116 8.21 6.19 -9.78
CA THR A 116 9.65 6.00 -9.97
C THR A 116 10.28 7.20 -10.66
N PHE A 117 11.57 7.44 -10.41
CA PHE A 117 12.33 8.48 -11.11
C PHE A 117 12.51 8.18 -12.61
N ILE A 118 12.39 6.93 -13.03
CA ILE A 118 12.51 6.51 -14.44
C ILE A 118 11.40 7.13 -15.31
N VAL A 119 10.29 7.55 -14.71
CA VAL A 119 9.18 8.19 -15.45
C VAL A 119 9.58 9.51 -16.11
N ILE A 120 10.56 10.19 -15.55
CA ILE A 120 11.03 11.49 -16.08
C ILE A 120 12.27 11.41 -16.98
N GLY A 121 12.74 10.19 -17.28
CA GLY A 121 13.85 9.96 -18.21
C GLY A 121 15.21 9.98 -17.57
#